data_88ef0ff3de404bff995da970c21a06fb
#
_entry.id   88ef0ff3de404bff995da970c21a06fb
#
_cell.length_a   1.000
_cell.length_b   1.000
_cell.length_c   1.000
_cell.angle_alpha   90.00
_cell.angle_beta   90.00
_cell.angle_gamma   90.00
#
_symmetry.space_group_name_H-M   'P 1'
#
loop_
_entity.id
_entity.type
_entity.pdbx_description
1 polymer ?
#
loop_
_entity_poly.entity_id
_entity_poly.type
_entity_poly.pdbx_seq_one_letter_code
_entity_poly.pdbx_strand_id
1 'polypeptide(L)'
;MTTGVLVMAYGTPAGPDDIEGYYTHIRRGRPPTLEQLADLIRRYDALGGTSPMAARTHAQVAAIDSALQASGGELVTALGQKHAAPFVEDGVTQLVAAGAERIIGLVLAPHYSAASVGQYQQRAAAAAAEHSIEFIGVDSWHLLDDLIRFQAAAVRATLADLPERTKVVF
;
A
#
# COMPACT_ATOMS: atom_id res chain seq x y z
N MET A 1 20.59 -13.93 -9.46
CA MET A 1 19.39 -13.32 -10.12
C MET A 1 18.65 -12.50 -9.09
N THR A 2 18.76 -11.19 -9.20
CA THR A 2 18.15 -10.26 -8.25
C THR A 2 16.63 -10.18 -8.48
N THR A 3 15.87 -10.41 -7.43
CA THR A 3 14.41 -10.28 -7.48
C THR A 3 13.95 -9.00 -6.78
N GLY A 4 13.23 -8.15 -7.49
CA GLY A 4 12.57 -6.98 -6.94
C GLY A 4 11.26 -7.36 -6.23
N VAL A 5 11.00 -6.78 -5.06
CA VAL A 5 9.72 -6.87 -4.36
C VAL A 5 9.09 -5.48 -4.33
N LEU A 6 8.06 -5.29 -5.16
CA LEU A 6 7.28 -4.05 -5.19
C LEU A 6 6.15 -4.14 -4.18
N VAL A 7 6.31 -3.47 -3.04
CA VAL A 7 5.24 -3.35 -2.05
C VAL A 7 4.32 -2.20 -2.44
N MET A 8 3.04 -2.49 -2.62
CA MET A 8 2.09 -1.52 -3.15
C MET A 8 1.04 -1.12 -2.12
N ALA A 9 0.75 0.19 -2.05
CA ALA A 9 -0.21 0.77 -1.12
C ALA A 9 -1.06 1.87 -1.77
N TYR A 10 -2.13 2.29 -1.08
CA TYR A 10 -3.05 3.31 -1.60
C TYR A 10 -2.40 4.69 -1.71
N GLY A 11 -1.62 5.07 -0.72
CA GLY A 11 -1.02 6.38 -0.59
C GLY A 11 -1.90 7.37 0.16
N THR A 12 -1.27 8.46 0.60
CA THR A 12 -1.91 9.59 1.28
C THR A 12 -1.10 10.85 1.00
N PRO A 13 -1.68 12.06 1.05
CA PRO A 13 -0.92 13.29 0.91
C PRO A 13 0.25 13.34 1.89
N ALA A 14 1.40 13.81 1.45
CA ALA A 14 2.57 14.00 2.30
C ALA A 14 2.40 15.20 3.25
N GLY A 15 1.64 16.21 2.82
CA GLY A 15 1.32 17.38 3.60
C GLY A 15 0.00 18.03 3.20
N PRO A 16 -0.43 19.09 3.92
CA PRO A 16 -1.66 19.81 3.59
C PRO A 16 -1.71 20.35 2.15
N ASP A 17 -0.58 20.80 1.63
CA ASP A 17 -0.49 21.37 0.28
C ASP A 17 -0.69 20.32 -0.82
N ASP A 18 -0.53 19.04 -0.52
CA ASP A 18 -0.69 17.94 -1.49
C ASP A 18 -2.14 17.43 -1.57
N ILE A 19 -3.03 17.87 -0.68
CA ILE A 19 -4.40 17.31 -0.55
C ILE A 19 -5.19 17.51 -1.84
N GLU A 20 -5.12 18.67 -2.47
CA GLU A 20 -5.87 18.95 -3.71
C GLU A 20 -5.37 18.08 -4.87
N GLY A 21 -4.06 17.99 -5.04
CA GLY A 21 -3.43 17.15 -6.06
C GLY A 21 -3.78 15.67 -5.88
N TYR A 22 -3.66 15.17 -4.65
CA TYR A 22 -4.04 13.82 -4.27
C TYR A 22 -5.52 13.54 -4.57
N TYR A 23 -6.42 14.45 -4.20
CA TYR A 23 -7.86 14.27 -4.42
C TYR A 23 -8.20 14.32 -5.91
N THR A 24 -7.55 15.22 -6.67
CA THR A 24 -7.67 15.29 -8.13
C THR A 24 -7.23 13.98 -8.77
N HIS A 25 -6.12 13.40 -8.32
CA HIS A 25 -5.62 12.11 -8.82
C HIS A 25 -6.62 10.98 -8.56
N ILE A 26 -7.19 10.87 -7.36
CA ILE A 26 -8.24 9.89 -7.03
C ILE A 26 -9.45 10.03 -7.96
N ARG A 27 -9.81 11.27 -8.31
CA ARG A 27 -10.93 11.60 -9.20
C ARG A 27 -10.57 11.49 -10.70
N ARG A 28 -9.45 10.82 -11.01
CA ARG A 28 -8.99 10.60 -12.39
C ARG A 28 -8.75 11.91 -13.14
N GLY A 29 -8.05 12.85 -12.51
CA GLY A 29 -7.68 14.15 -13.07
C GLY A 29 -8.79 15.22 -13.03
N ARG A 30 -9.95 14.93 -12.42
CA ARG A 30 -11.02 15.92 -12.24
C ARG A 30 -10.85 16.67 -10.92
N PRO A 31 -10.55 17.99 -10.92
CA PRO A 31 -10.41 18.75 -9.69
C PRO A 31 -11.67 18.66 -8.80
N PRO A 32 -11.53 18.66 -7.48
CA PRO A 32 -12.67 18.78 -6.57
C PRO A 32 -13.30 20.17 -6.67
N THR A 33 -14.59 20.29 -6.27
CA THR A 33 -15.15 21.60 -6.00
C THR A 33 -14.53 22.19 -4.73
N LEU A 34 -14.63 23.51 -4.54
CA LEU A 34 -14.14 24.17 -3.34
C LEU A 34 -14.74 23.58 -2.05
N GLU A 35 -16.03 23.22 -2.07
CA GLU A 35 -16.71 22.60 -0.94
C GLU A 35 -16.14 21.19 -0.65
N GLN A 36 -15.95 20.37 -1.68
CA GLN A 36 -15.36 19.03 -1.56
C GLN A 36 -13.94 19.08 -1.03
N LEU A 37 -13.14 20.05 -1.50
CA LEU A 37 -11.78 20.24 -1.03
C LEU A 37 -11.75 20.68 0.42
N ALA A 38 -12.57 21.68 0.79
CA ALA A 38 -12.68 22.16 2.18
C ALA A 38 -13.14 21.04 3.14
N ASP A 39 -14.08 20.18 2.73
CA ASP A 39 -14.49 19.02 3.53
C ASP A 39 -13.34 18.04 3.76
N LEU A 40 -12.56 17.75 2.72
CA LEU A 40 -11.42 16.85 2.83
C LEU A 40 -10.30 17.44 3.70
N ILE A 41 -9.97 18.72 3.53
CA ILE A 41 -8.98 19.43 4.37
C ILE A 41 -9.40 19.35 5.83
N ARG A 42 -10.66 19.68 6.16
CA ARG A 42 -11.18 19.59 7.52
C ARG A 42 -11.01 18.19 8.14
N ARG A 43 -11.16 17.13 7.36
CA ARG A 43 -10.94 15.74 7.83
C ARG A 43 -9.46 15.48 8.13
N TYR A 44 -8.56 15.99 7.30
CA TYR A 44 -7.12 15.89 7.57
C TYR A 44 -6.72 16.71 8.80
N ASP A 45 -7.28 17.92 8.96
CA ASP A 45 -7.05 18.77 10.14
C ASP A 45 -7.47 18.07 11.43
N ALA A 46 -8.60 17.37 11.40
CA ALA A 46 -9.08 16.57 12.55
C ALA A 46 -8.14 15.40 12.90
N LEU A 47 -7.27 14.98 11.98
CA LEU A 47 -6.22 13.96 12.20
C LEU A 47 -4.86 14.58 12.56
N GLY A 48 -4.77 15.92 12.69
CA GLY A 48 -3.51 16.62 12.94
C GLY A 48 -2.79 17.09 11.67
N GLY A 49 -3.51 17.27 10.56
CA GLY A 49 -3.02 17.79 9.28
C GLY A 49 -2.55 16.72 8.30
N THR A 50 -2.11 15.55 8.77
CA THR A 50 -1.65 14.43 7.94
C THR A 50 -2.22 13.10 8.44
N SER A 51 -2.30 12.12 7.55
CA SER A 51 -2.73 10.77 7.94
C SER A 51 -1.55 9.97 8.52
N PRO A 52 -1.75 9.21 9.62
CA PRO A 52 -0.73 8.28 10.12
C PRO A 52 -0.46 7.13 9.14
N MET A 53 -1.22 7.02 8.05
CA MET A 53 -1.11 5.94 7.06
C MET A 53 0.26 5.94 6.39
N ALA A 54 0.86 7.09 6.07
CA ALA A 54 2.18 7.15 5.46
C ALA A 54 3.25 6.47 6.34
N ALA A 55 3.33 6.86 7.61
CA ALA A 55 4.29 6.27 8.55
C ALA A 55 4.06 4.77 8.75
N ARG A 56 2.80 4.34 8.83
CA ARG A 56 2.45 2.90 8.94
C ARG A 56 2.84 2.13 7.69
N THR A 57 2.59 2.68 6.49
CA THR A 57 2.99 2.06 5.22
C THR A 57 4.51 1.89 5.15
N HIS A 58 5.29 2.93 5.49
CA HIS A 58 6.75 2.82 5.53
C HIS A 58 7.24 1.79 6.55
N ALA A 59 6.63 1.72 7.73
CA ALA A 59 6.96 0.72 8.74
C ALA A 59 6.67 -0.71 8.25
N GLN A 60 5.56 -0.92 7.52
CA GLN A 60 5.23 -2.21 6.91
C GLN A 60 6.24 -2.59 5.82
N VAL A 61 6.61 -1.66 4.94
CA VAL A 61 7.64 -1.90 3.92
C VAL A 61 8.97 -2.28 4.56
N ALA A 62 9.40 -1.54 5.59
CA ALA A 62 10.64 -1.85 6.30
C ALA A 62 10.62 -3.22 7.00
N ALA A 63 9.48 -3.61 7.58
CA ALA A 63 9.32 -4.93 8.19
C ALA A 63 9.36 -6.05 7.15
N ILE A 64 8.73 -5.86 6.00
CA ILE A 64 8.78 -6.81 4.87
C ILE A 64 10.21 -6.92 4.35
N ASP A 65 10.89 -5.80 4.11
CA ASP A 65 12.29 -5.80 3.67
C ASP A 65 13.19 -6.56 4.64
N SER A 66 13.09 -6.26 5.94
CA SER A 66 13.86 -6.97 6.97
C SER A 66 13.60 -8.47 6.99
N ALA A 67 12.36 -8.91 6.82
CA ALA A 67 12.00 -10.32 6.77
C ALA A 67 12.55 -11.00 5.52
N LEU A 68 12.49 -10.32 4.38
CA LEU A 68 13.04 -10.81 3.11
C LEU A 68 14.56 -10.95 3.17
N GLN A 69 15.27 -9.96 3.72
CA GLN A 69 16.74 -10.05 3.91
C GLN A 69 17.12 -11.21 4.83
N ALA A 70 16.35 -11.46 5.88
CA ALA A 70 16.57 -12.58 6.81
C ALA A 70 16.34 -13.96 6.16
N SER A 71 15.53 -14.04 5.09
CA SER A 71 15.26 -15.31 4.39
C SER A 71 16.42 -15.79 3.52
N GLY A 72 17.39 -14.95 3.25
CA GLY A 72 18.52 -15.22 2.37
C GLY A 72 18.11 -15.16 0.89
N GLY A 73 18.80 -14.37 0.11
CA GLY A 73 18.55 -14.19 -1.32
C GLY A 73 18.93 -12.78 -1.77
N GLU A 74 19.11 -12.61 -3.06
CA GLU A 74 19.34 -11.29 -3.66
C GLU A 74 17.98 -10.61 -3.89
N LEU A 75 17.42 -10.03 -2.81
CA LEU A 75 16.12 -9.36 -2.83
C LEU A 75 16.31 -7.85 -2.64
N VAL A 76 15.60 -7.06 -3.43
CA VAL A 76 15.53 -5.59 -3.30
C VAL A 76 14.07 -5.17 -3.19
N THR A 77 13.77 -4.24 -2.28
CA THR A 77 12.40 -3.83 -1.98
C THR A 77 12.18 -2.37 -2.37
N ALA A 78 11.05 -2.06 -2.97
CA ALA A 78 10.60 -0.70 -3.22
C ALA A 78 9.13 -0.52 -2.87
N LEU A 79 8.75 0.73 -2.53
CA LEU A 79 7.36 1.13 -2.35
C LEU A 79 6.82 1.72 -3.64
N GLY A 80 5.58 1.33 -4.01
CA GLY A 80 4.80 1.98 -5.06
C GLY A 80 3.39 2.30 -4.56
N GLN A 81 2.95 3.54 -4.70
CA GLN A 81 1.64 3.96 -4.21
C GLN A 81 0.70 4.28 -5.37
N LYS A 82 -0.60 4.07 -5.17
CA LYS A 82 -1.59 4.26 -6.21
C LYS A 82 -1.89 5.74 -6.46
N HIS A 83 -1.96 6.54 -5.39
CA HIS A 83 -2.46 7.91 -5.45
C HIS A 83 -1.52 8.97 -4.88
N ALA A 84 -0.33 8.59 -4.41
CA ALA A 84 0.70 9.49 -3.91
C ALA A 84 2.09 9.02 -4.35
N ALA A 85 3.08 9.90 -4.36
CA ALA A 85 4.47 9.51 -4.63
C ALA A 85 5.08 8.71 -3.44
N PRO A 86 6.02 7.80 -3.73
CA PRO A 86 6.37 7.31 -5.04
C PRO A 86 5.22 6.51 -5.67
N PHE A 87 4.92 6.76 -6.93
CA PHE A 87 3.88 6.00 -7.62
C PHE A 87 4.31 4.55 -7.91
N VAL A 88 3.37 3.71 -8.30
CA VAL A 88 3.64 2.29 -8.66
C VAL A 88 4.75 2.20 -9.70
N GLU A 89 4.70 3.06 -10.70
CA GLU A 89 5.66 3.15 -11.80
C GLU A 89 7.06 3.58 -11.31
N ASP A 90 7.11 4.51 -10.35
CA ASP A 90 8.37 4.96 -9.73
C ASP A 90 9.03 3.81 -8.97
N GLY A 91 8.23 3.02 -8.24
CA GLY A 91 8.70 1.83 -7.53
C GLY A 91 9.29 0.78 -8.47
N VAL A 92 8.65 0.54 -9.63
CA VAL A 92 9.19 -0.35 -10.67
C VAL A 92 10.53 0.19 -11.17
N THR A 93 10.60 1.48 -11.53
CA THR A 93 11.83 2.12 -12.02
C THR A 93 12.96 2.01 -10.99
N GLN A 94 12.65 2.19 -9.71
CA GLN A 94 13.62 2.04 -8.62
C GLN A 94 14.19 0.61 -8.55
N LEU A 95 13.33 -0.42 -8.67
CA LEU A 95 13.77 -1.82 -8.67
C LEU A 95 14.64 -2.16 -9.87
N VAL A 96 14.28 -1.65 -11.05
CA VAL A 96 15.09 -1.80 -12.27
C VAL A 96 16.47 -1.18 -12.09
N ALA A 97 16.53 0.04 -11.56
CA ALA A 97 17.78 0.73 -11.28
C ALA A 97 18.64 0.00 -10.23
N ALA A 98 18.02 -0.76 -9.32
CA ALA A 98 18.68 -1.62 -8.35
C ALA A 98 19.09 -2.99 -8.91
N GLY A 99 18.91 -3.24 -10.22
CA GLY A 99 19.34 -4.46 -10.90
C GLY A 99 18.37 -5.62 -10.78
N ALA A 100 17.08 -5.37 -10.48
CA ALA A 100 16.10 -6.44 -10.48
C ALA A 100 15.91 -7.03 -11.89
N GLU A 101 15.96 -8.35 -11.98
CA GLU A 101 15.76 -9.11 -13.21
C GLU A 101 14.32 -9.64 -13.36
N ARG A 102 13.56 -9.65 -12.25
CA ARG A 102 12.10 -9.89 -12.19
C ARG A 102 11.52 -9.13 -11.00
N ILE A 103 10.22 -8.86 -11.03
CA ILE A 103 9.51 -8.14 -9.98
C ILE A 103 8.34 -8.97 -9.47
N ILE A 104 8.25 -9.12 -8.13
CA ILE A 104 7.09 -9.65 -7.44
C ILE A 104 6.31 -8.47 -6.85
N GLY A 105 5.03 -8.35 -7.21
CA GLY A 105 4.14 -7.29 -6.72
C GLY A 105 3.27 -7.76 -5.55
N LEU A 106 3.41 -7.12 -4.40
CA LEU A 106 2.62 -7.37 -3.20
C LEU A 106 1.81 -6.12 -2.83
N VAL A 107 0.48 -6.22 -2.87
CA VAL A 107 -0.40 -5.13 -2.39
C VAL A 107 -0.68 -5.31 -0.90
N LEU A 108 -0.58 -4.23 -0.11
CA LEU A 108 -0.88 -4.24 1.33
C LEU A 108 -2.39 -4.35 1.63
N ALA A 109 -3.15 -4.94 0.70
CA ALA A 109 -4.55 -5.31 0.85
C ALA A 109 -4.65 -6.82 0.68
N PRO A 110 -5.06 -7.57 1.72
CA PRO A 110 -4.97 -9.03 1.71
C PRO A 110 -5.98 -9.72 0.80
N HIS A 111 -7.09 -9.05 0.46
CA HIS A 111 -8.16 -9.60 -0.36
C HIS A 111 -8.08 -9.09 -1.79
N TYR A 112 -8.23 -9.98 -2.76
CA TYR A 112 -8.30 -9.59 -4.17
C TYR A 112 -9.64 -8.93 -4.51
N SER A 113 -9.56 -7.87 -5.29
CA SER A 113 -10.64 -7.39 -6.14
C SER A 113 -10.07 -6.75 -7.40
N ALA A 114 -10.77 -6.87 -8.52
CA ALA A 114 -10.33 -6.28 -9.79
C ALA A 114 -10.23 -4.75 -9.71
N ALA A 115 -11.09 -4.09 -8.94
CA ALA A 115 -11.09 -2.65 -8.75
C ALA A 115 -10.04 -2.15 -7.75
N SER A 116 -9.42 -3.04 -6.98
CA SER A 116 -8.34 -2.73 -6.03
C SER A 116 -7.04 -3.41 -6.45
N VAL A 117 -6.75 -4.59 -5.94
CA VAL A 117 -5.49 -5.33 -6.19
C VAL A 117 -5.20 -5.47 -7.68
N GLY A 118 -6.20 -5.81 -8.50
CA GLY A 118 -6.05 -5.92 -9.94
C GLY A 118 -5.55 -4.65 -10.62
N GLN A 119 -5.98 -3.46 -10.17
CA GLN A 119 -5.50 -2.20 -10.74
C GLN A 119 -4.03 -1.91 -10.40
N TYR A 120 -3.56 -2.25 -9.19
CA TYR A 120 -2.14 -2.12 -8.85
C TYR A 120 -1.29 -3.03 -9.70
N GLN A 121 -1.69 -4.29 -9.83
CA GLN A 121 -0.97 -5.28 -10.62
C GLN A 121 -0.90 -4.90 -12.09
N GLN A 122 -2.02 -4.42 -12.66
CA GLN A 122 -2.05 -3.95 -14.04
C GLN A 122 -1.08 -2.81 -14.29
N ARG A 123 -1.02 -1.81 -13.38
CA ARG A 123 -0.08 -0.69 -13.49
C ARG A 123 1.37 -1.15 -13.37
N ALA A 124 1.66 -1.99 -12.37
CA ALA A 124 3.01 -2.52 -12.17
C ALA A 124 3.47 -3.40 -13.33
N ALA A 125 2.59 -4.25 -13.86
CA ALA A 125 2.90 -5.09 -15.02
C ALA A 125 3.16 -4.26 -16.28
N ALA A 126 2.37 -3.19 -16.51
CA ALA A 126 2.60 -2.28 -17.64
C ALA A 126 3.95 -1.57 -17.52
N ALA A 127 4.29 -1.03 -16.35
CA ALA A 127 5.57 -0.39 -16.10
C ALA A 127 6.75 -1.37 -16.24
N ALA A 128 6.62 -2.60 -15.71
CA ALA A 128 7.66 -3.63 -15.85
C ALA A 128 7.89 -4.04 -17.32
N ALA A 129 6.82 -4.09 -18.12
CA ALA A 129 6.90 -4.40 -19.55
C ALA A 129 7.70 -3.35 -20.34
N GLU A 130 7.63 -2.06 -19.96
CA GLU A 130 8.43 -0.99 -20.57
C GLU A 130 9.94 -1.23 -20.40
N HIS A 131 10.31 -1.95 -19.34
CA HIS A 131 11.69 -2.34 -19.04
C HIS A 131 12.03 -3.79 -19.47
N SER A 132 11.11 -4.50 -20.13
CA SER A 132 11.26 -5.91 -20.52
C SER A 132 11.55 -6.84 -19.31
N ILE A 133 10.99 -6.54 -18.15
CA ILE A 133 11.14 -7.31 -16.91
C ILE A 133 9.86 -8.09 -16.62
N GLU A 134 10.02 -9.35 -16.20
CA GLU A 134 8.91 -10.20 -15.76
C GLU A 134 8.26 -9.63 -14.48
N PHE A 135 6.93 -9.55 -14.47
CA PHE A 135 6.14 -9.17 -13.30
C PHE A 135 5.24 -10.32 -12.85
N ILE A 136 5.29 -10.64 -11.56
CA ILE A 136 4.47 -11.67 -10.91
C ILE A 136 3.67 -11.01 -9.79
N GLY A 137 2.34 -10.93 -9.94
CA GLY A 137 1.45 -10.34 -8.92
C GLY A 137 1.03 -11.38 -7.88
N VAL A 138 1.05 -10.99 -6.59
CA VAL A 138 0.40 -11.75 -5.52
C VAL A 138 -1.05 -11.33 -5.43
N ASP A 139 -1.99 -12.21 -5.81
CA ASP A 139 -3.41 -11.88 -5.88
C ASP A 139 -4.03 -11.66 -4.52
N SER A 140 -3.75 -12.54 -3.56
CA SER A 140 -4.30 -12.44 -2.20
C SER A 140 -3.44 -13.18 -1.20
N TRP A 141 -3.49 -12.72 0.05
CA TRP A 141 -2.76 -13.32 1.17
C TRP A 141 -3.60 -13.35 2.47
N HIS A 142 -4.93 -13.17 2.35
CA HIS A 142 -5.87 -13.12 3.46
C HIS A 142 -6.01 -14.43 4.25
N LEU A 143 -5.60 -15.56 3.66
CA LEU A 143 -5.64 -16.87 4.31
C LEU A 143 -4.32 -17.26 5.00
N LEU A 144 -3.35 -16.35 5.10
CA LEU A 144 -2.13 -16.62 5.85
C LEU A 144 -2.46 -16.81 7.35
N ASP A 145 -2.04 -17.92 7.90
CA ASP A 145 -2.26 -18.27 9.31
C ASP A 145 -1.78 -17.18 10.28
N ASP A 146 -0.66 -16.52 9.95
CA ASP A 146 -0.11 -15.46 10.79
C ASP A 146 -1.00 -14.21 10.78
N LEU A 147 -1.60 -13.86 9.64
CA LEU A 147 -2.57 -12.77 9.57
C LEU A 147 -3.82 -13.09 10.39
N ILE A 148 -4.34 -14.32 10.27
CA ILE A 148 -5.51 -14.78 11.02
C ILE A 148 -5.22 -14.76 12.53
N ARG A 149 -4.05 -15.27 12.93
CA ARG A 149 -3.60 -15.25 14.34
C ARG A 149 -3.47 -13.84 14.89
N PHE A 150 -2.86 -12.94 14.10
CA PHE A 150 -2.72 -11.52 14.46
C PHE A 150 -4.08 -10.86 14.68
N GLN A 151 -5.01 -11.01 13.74
CA GLN A 151 -6.35 -10.45 13.85
C GLN A 151 -7.12 -11.03 15.03
N ALA A 152 -7.08 -12.35 15.23
CA ALA A 152 -7.73 -13.00 16.35
C ALA A 152 -7.17 -12.55 17.71
N ALA A 153 -5.84 -12.34 17.81
CA ALA A 153 -5.21 -11.82 19.02
C ALA A 153 -5.64 -10.37 19.30
N ALA A 154 -5.69 -9.51 18.28
CA ALA A 154 -6.15 -8.14 18.42
C ALA A 154 -7.61 -8.05 18.90
N VAL A 155 -8.49 -8.87 18.31
CA VAL A 155 -9.91 -8.96 18.72
C VAL A 155 -10.02 -9.42 20.16
N ARG A 156 -9.31 -10.48 20.56
CA ARG A 156 -9.34 -10.99 21.95
C ARG A 156 -8.84 -9.95 22.95
N ALA A 157 -7.75 -9.24 22.64
CA ALA A 157 -7.22 -8.20 23.50
C ALA A 157 -8.23 -7.05 23.69
N THR A 158 -8.87 -6.63 22.61
CA THR A 158 -9.89 -5.57 22.68
C THR A 158 -11.12 -6.02 23.47
N LEU A 159 -11.57 -7.27 23.30
CA LEU A 159 -12.75 -7.80 23.99
C LEU A 159 -12.53 -7.96 25.50
N ALA A 160 -11.29 -8.14 25.96
CA ALA A 160 -10.97 -8.29 27.38
C ALA A 160 -11.36 -7.04 28.21
N ASP A 161 -11.35 -5.87 27.60
CA ASP A 161 -11.64 -4.58 28.22
C ASP A 161 -13.08 -4.08 27.97
N LEU A 162 -13.91 -4.89 27.30
CA LEU A 162 -15.26 -4.50 26.90
C LEU A 162 -16.34 -5.27 27.67
N PRO A 163 -17.57 -4.72 27.77
CA PRO A 163 -18.68 -5.41 28.42
C PRO A 163 -18.98 -6.78 27.81
N GLU A 164 -19.43 -7.73 28.68
CA GLU A 164 -19.74 -9.12 28.29
C GLU A 164 -20.65 -9.27 27.06
N ARG A 165 -21.55 -8.30 26.84
CA ARG A 165 -22.49 -8.28 25.70
C ARG A 165 -22.01 -7.38 24.56
N THR A 166 -20.75 -7.50 24.16
CA THR A 166 -20.18 -6.77 23.03
C THR A 166 -20.39 -7.53 21.71
N LYS A 167 -20.79 -6.82 20.66
CA LYS A 167 -20.82 -7.36 19.29
C LYS A 167 -19.55 -6.99 18.54
N VAL A 168 -18.97 -7.96 17.85
CA VAL A 168 -17.87 -7.74 16.91
C VAL A 168 -18.47 -7.63 15.52
N VAL A 169 -18.08 -6.59 14.77
CA VAL A 169 -18.48 -6.35 13.38
C VAL A 169 -17.24 -6.31 12.53
N PHE A 170 -17.23 -7.08 11.42
CA PHE A 170 -16.14 -7.16 10.44
C PHE A 170 -16.53 -6.49 9.13
#